data_d4be12dcdd984e2b2273915db54bcdac
#
_entry.id   d4be12dcdd984e2b2273915db54bcdac
#
_cell.length_a   1.000
_cell.length_b   1.000
_cell.length_c   1.000
_cell.angle_alpha   90.00
_cell.angle_beta   90.00
_cell.angle_gamma   90.00
#
_symmetry.space_group_name_H-M   'P 1'
#
loop_
_entity.id
_entity.type
_entity.pdbx_description
1 polymer ?
#
loop_
_entity_poly.entity_id
_entity_poly.type
_entity_poly.pdbx_seq_one_letter_code
_entity_poly.pdbx_strand_id
1 'polypeptide(L)'
;MKKTCYYIDMDGVLADFFAVEDAVKRCFWEEHFFLNLAPIAINVEAVKTFIANNGNVRILSTSKDERTDADKRAWLAQYLPEVPANRIIFARSNNKKKYMVTKRGVLIDDNAKNCHSWELQAGNRACHVTNTIKEFLL
;
A
#
# COMPACT_ATOMS: atom_id res chain seq x y z
N MET A 1 -0.92 16.83 19.49
CA MET A 1 -0.12 15.61 19.22
C MET A 1 -0.48 15.06 17.86
N LYS A 2 0.51 14.83 17.00
CA LYS A 2 0.27 14.25 15.67
C LYS A 2 0.07 12.75 15.79
N LYS A 3 -0.96 12.23 15.10
CA LYS A 3 -1.19 10.79 15.01
C LYS A 3 -0.12 10.13 14.17
N THR A 4 0.25 8.91 14.54
CA THR A 4 1.15 8.08 13.73
C THR A 4 0.54 7.85 12.35
N CYS A 5 1.33 8.10 11.31
CA CYS A 5 0.92 7.83 9.94
C CYS A 5 1.26 6.40 9.54
N TYR A 6 0.28 5.69 9.00
CA TYR A 6 0.43 4.33 8.48
C TYR A 6 0.49 4.39 6.96
N TYR A 7 1.63 3.97 6.43
CA TYR A 7 1.86 3.88 4.98
C TYR A 7 1.58 2.45 4.55
N ILE A 8 0.57 2.28 3.72
CA ILE A 8 0.07 0.94 3.36
C ILE A 8 0.40 0.67 1.89
N ASP A 9 1.11 -0.44 1.66
CA ASP A 9 1.39 -0.95 0.32
C ASP A 9 0.10 -1.46 -0.33
N MET A 10 0.11 -1.56 -1.64
CA MET A 10 -1.06 -1.97 -2.41
C MET A 10 -0.95 -3.42 -2.88
N ASP A 11 0.04 -3.75 -3.70
CA ASP A 11 0.18 -5.08 -4.27
C ASP A 11 0.64 -6.09 -3.21
N GLY A 12 -0.12 -7.17 -3.03
CA GLY A 12 0.16 -8.18 -2.01
C GLY A 12 -0.35 -7.82 -0.61
N VAL A 13 -0.88 -6.62 -0.41
CA VAL A 13 -1.48 -6.17 0.85
C VAL A 13 -2.98 -5.88 0.68
N LEU A 14 -3.33 -5.02 -0.25
CA LEU A 14 -4.71 -4.66 -0.55
C LEU A 14 -5.22 -5.34 -1.82
N ALA A 15 -4.39 -5.39 -2.86
CA ALA A 15 -4.69 -6.01 -4.15
C ALA A 15 -3.98 -7.36 -4.24
N ASP A 16 -4.69 -8.36 -4.72
CA ASP A 16 -4.24 -9.77 -4.72
C ASP A 16 -3.35 -10.06 -5.94
N PHE A 17 -2.19 -9.43 -5.97
CA PHE A 17 -1.21 -9.52 -7.04
C PHE A 17 -0.68 -10.96 -7.21
N PHE A 18 -0.34 -11.61 -6.11
CA PHE A 18 0.32 -12.92 -6.15
C PHE A 18 -0.63 -14.09 -6.41
N ALA A 19 -1.95 -13.85 -6.39
CA ALA A 19 -2.93 -14.86 -6.79
C ALA A 19 -3.04 -14.99 -8.32
N VAL A 20 -2.50 -14.03 -9.06
CA VAL A 20 -2.56 -14.03 -10.53
C VAL A 20 -1.40 -14.84 -11.10
N GLU A 21 -1.68 -15.80 -11.97
CA GLU A 21 -0.65 -16.57 -12.67
C GLU A 21 0.21 -15.63 -13.52
N ASP A 22 1.54 -15.81 -13.44
CA ASP A 22 2.53 -14.99 -14.17
C ASP A 22 2.41 -13.49 -13.93
N ALA A 23 1.97 -13.09 -12.73
CA ALA A 23 1.72 -11.69 -12.41
C ALA A 23 2.94 -10.79 -12.68
N VAL A 24 4.15 -11.23 -12.31
CA VAL A 24 5.38 -10.45 -12.47
C VAL A 24 5.64 -10.14 -13.94
N LYS A 25 5.40 -11.08 -14.84
CA LYS A 25 5.54 -10.86 -16.29
C LYS A 25 4.39 -10.04 -16.84
N ARG A 26 3.18 -10.42 -16.51
CA ARG A 26 1.96 -9.81 -17.05
C ARG A 26 1.83 -8.34 -16.70
N CYS A 27 2.28 -7.93 -15.52
CA CYS A 27 2.17 -6.54 -15.09
C CYS A 27 2.99 -5.57 -15.94
N PHE A 28 3.98 -6.04 -16.71
CA PHE A 28 4.79 -5.19 -17.58
C PHE A 28 4.14 -4.90 -18.94
N TRP A 29 3.24 -5.78 -19.40
CA TRP A 29 2.70 -5.64 -20.75
C TRP A 29 1.18 -5.72 -20.85
N GLU A 30 0.49 -6.32 -19.87
CA GLU A 30 -0.95 -6.48 -19.93
C GLU A 30 -1.65 -5.14 -19.61
N GLU A 31 -2.48 -4.68 -20.53
CA GLU A 31 -3.23 -3.45 -20.34
C GLU A 31 -4.18 -3.57 -19.16
N HIS A 32 -4.21 -2.54 -18.31
CA HIS A 32 -5.07 -2.48 -17.11
C HIS A 32 -4.85 -3.63 -16.12
N PHE A 33 -3.64 -4.20 -16.10
CA PHE A 33 -3.33 -5.31 -15.20
C PHE A 33 -3.68 -4.99 -13.75
N PHE A 34 -3.21 -3.84 -13.24
CA PHE A 34 -3.43 -3.47 -11.84
C PHE A 34 -4.88 -3.10 -11.55
N LEU A 35 -5.59 -2.53 -12.52
CA LEU A 35 -7.00 -2.20 -12.37
C LEU A 35 -7.86 -3.46 -12.20
N ASN A 36 -7.47 -4.55 -12.82
CA ASN A 36 -8.23 -5.80 -12.85
C ASN A 36 -7.92 -6.76 -11.69
N LEU A 37 -7.04 -6.38 -10.77
CA LEU A 37 -6.72 -7.21 -9.61
C LEU A 37 -7.90 -7.30 -8.65
N ALA A 38 -8.11 -8.50 -8.08
CA ALA A 38 -9.10 -8.68 -7.02
C ALA A 38 -8.60 -8.04 -5.72
N PRO A 39 -9.49 -7.54 -4.87
CA PRO A 39 -9.10 -7.05 -3.55
C PRO A 39 -8.84 -8.22 -2.60
N ILE A 40 -7.91 -8.02 -1.67
CA ILE A 40 -7.79 -8.87 -0.49
C ILE A 40 -8.78 -8.30 0.52
N ALA A 41 -10.00 -8.82 0.48
CA ALA A 41 -11.16 -8.20 1.13
C ALA A 41 -10.95 -7.98 2.63
N ILE A 42 -10.37 -8.95 3.34
CA ILE A 42 -10.15 -8.83 4.78
C ILE A 42 -9.22 -7.66 5.12
N ASN A 43 -8.21 -7.41 4.29
CA ASN A 43 -7.27 -6.32 4.50
C ASN A 43 -7.89 -4.98 4.12
N VAL A 44 -8.63 -4.91 3.02
CA VAL A 44 -9.35 -3.69 2.61
C VAL A 44 -10.33 -3.26 3.71
N GLU A 45 -11.12 -4.21 4.24
CA GLU A 45 -12.07 -3.92 5.31
C GLU A 45 -11.36 -3.47 6.60
N ALA A 46 -10.22 -4.07 6.93
CA ALA A 46 -9.43 -3.65 8.09
C ALA A 46 -8.97 -2.19 7.98
N VAL A 47 -8.52 -1.78 6.79
CA VAL A 47 -8.11 -0.38 6.54
C VAL A 47 -9.30 0.56 6.63
N LYS A 48 -10.44 0.19 6.07
CA LYS A 48 -11.67 0.99 6.16
C LYS A 48 -12.07 1.21 7.61
N THR A 49 -12.08 0.17 8.42
CA THR A 49 -12.40 0.25 9.85
C THR A 49 -11.40 1.15 10.58
N PHE A 50 -10.12 0.98 10.28
CA PHE A 50 -9.06 1.79 10.88
C PHE A 50 -9.25 3.29 10.58
N ILE A 51 -9.56 3.63 9.32
CA ILE A 51 -9.85 5.01 8.90
C ILE A 51 -11.10 5.54 9.61
N ALA A 52 -12.17 4.72 9.69
CA ALA A 52 -13.40 5.10 10.37
C ALA A 52 -13.18 5.42 11.85
N ASN A 53 -12.16 4.81 12.47
CA ASN A 53 -11.75 5.06 13.84
C ASN A 53 -10.66 6.13 13.94
N ASN A 54 -10.59 7.03 12.97
CA ASN A 54 -9.65 8.14 12.89
C ASN A 54 -8.19 7.73 12.66
N GLY A 55 -7.96 6.56 12.09
CA GLY A 55 -6.62 6.13 11.70
C GLY A 55 -6.04 7.04 10.61
N ASN A 56 -4.75 7.37 10.73
CA ASN A 56 -4.05 8.22 9.77
C ASN A 56 -3.36 7.34 8.74
N VAL A 57 -3.94 7.25 7.56
CA VAL A 57 -3.50 6.33 6.50
C VAL A 57 -3.06 7.09 5.26
N ARG A 58 -1.95 6.64 4.67
CA ARG A 58 -1.53 6.97 3.31
C ARG A 58 -1.26 5.68 2.56
N ILE A 59 -1.55 5.68 1.27
CA ILE A 59 -1.14 4.58 0.40
C ILE A 59 0.24 4.92 -0.15
N LEU A 60 1.16 3.95 -0.10
CA LEU A 60 2.50 4.10 -0.65
C LEU A 60 2.83 2.86 -1.47
N SER A 61 2.69 2.99 -2.78
CA SER A 61 2.85 1.88 -3.73
C SER A 61 3.92 2.20 -4.75
N THR A 62 4.78 1.23 -5.02
CA THR A 62 5.72 1.34 -6.14
C THR A 62 4.95 1.23 -7.44
N SER A 63 5.19 2.15 -8.35
CA SER A 63 4.51 2.22 -9.65
C SER A 63 5.52 2.62 -10.72
N LYS A 64 5.46 1.98 -11.87
CA LYS A 64 6.50 2.16 -12.90
C LYS A 64 6.32 3.41 -13.76
N ASP A 65 5.09 3.87 -13.96
CA ASP A 65 4.77 4.98 -14.85
C ASP A 65 3.39 5.58 -14.56
N GLU A 66 3.04 6.64 -15.28
CA GLU A 66 1.78 7.35 -15.11
C GLU A 66 0.55 6.50 -15.48
N ARG A 67 0.68 5.58 -16.43
CA ARG A 67 -0.42 4.68 -16.80
C ARG A 67 -0.74 3.72 -15.68
N THR A 68 0.29 3.19 -15.04
CA THR A 68 0.14 2.32 -13.86
C THR A 68 -0.46 3.11 -12.69
N ASP A 69 -0.01 4.35 -12.48
CA ASP A 69 -0.59 5.24 -11.47
C ASP A 69 -2.09 5.41 -11.67
N ALA A 70 -2.51 5.67 -12.91
CA ALA A 70 -3.93 5.86 -13.24
C ALA A 70 -4.76 4.61 -12.92
N ASP A 71 -4.26 3.43 -13.26
CA ASP A 71 -4.93 2.16 -12.97
C ASP A 71 -5.04 1.94 -11.46
N LYS A 72 -3.98 2.20 -10.72
CA LYS A 72 -3.97 2.03 -9.26
C LYS A 72 -4.90 3.03 -8.59
N ARG A 73 -4.95 4.27 -9.07
CA ARG A 73 -5.91 5.27 -8.57
C ARG A 73 -7.36 4.83 -8.81
N ALA A 74 -7.66 4.30 -10.00
CA ALA A 74 -8.99 3.81 -10.33
C ALA A 74 -9.38 2.62 -9.44
N TRP A 75 -8.44 1.71 -9.19
CA TRP A 75 -8.63 0.59 -8.28
C TRP A 75 -8.96 1.06 -6.86
N LEU A 76 -8.17 2.01 -6.34
CA LEU A 76 -8.39 2.57 -5.01
C LEU A 76 -9.73 3.31 -4.91
N ALA A 77 -10.11 4.05 -5.94
CA ALA A 77 -11.41 4.73 -5.99
C ALA A 77 -12.57 3.74 -5.90
N GLN A 78 -12.39 2.55 -6.45
CA GLN A 78 -13.41 1.50 -6.42
C GLN A 78 -13.47 0.79 -5.06
N TYR A 79 -12.33 0.39 -4.51
CA TYR A 79 -12.29 -0.49 -3.34
C TYR A 79 -11.98 0.21 -2.01
N LEU A 80 -11.33 1.37 -2.06
CA LEU A 80 -10.93 2.11 -0.85
C LEU A 80 -11.09 3.62 -1.06
N PRO A 81 -12.31 4.09 -1.40
CA PRO A 81 -12.54 5.51 -1.68
C PRO A 81 -12.34 6.41 -0.45
N GLU A 82 -12.25 5.83 0.73
CA GLU A 82 -11.98 6.54 1.98
C GLU A 82 -10.62 7.22 1.99
N VAL A 83 -9.67 6.78 1.13
CA VAL A 83 -8.36 7.43 1.01
C VAL A 83 -8.43 8.47 -0.10
N PRO A 84 -8.32 9.77 0.22
CA PRO A 84 -8.37 10.80 -0.82
C PRO A 84 -7.10 10.82 -1.67
N ALA A 85 -7.20 11.41 -2.85
CA ALA A 85 -6.10 11.43 -3.84
C ALA A 85 -4.79 12.00 -3.27
N ASN A 86 -4.87 13.01 -2.39
CA ASN A 86 -3.68 13.62 -1.80
C ASN A 86 -2.98 12.76 -0.74
N ARG A 87 -3.54 11.60 -0.42
CA ARG A 87 -2.94 10.61 0.48
C ARG A 87 -2.53 9.34 -0.23
N ILE A 88 -2.42 9.38 -1.54
CA ILE A 88 -1.95 8.28 -2.37
C ILE A 88 -0.61 8.68 -2.97
N ILE A 89 0.44 7.92 -2.66
CA ILE A 89 1.82 8.20 -3.08
C ILE A 89 2.30 7.05 -3.96
N PHE A 90 2.78 7.37 -5.16
CA PHE A 90 3.41 6.40 -6.05
C PHE A 90 4.91 6.60 -6.08
N ALA A 91 5.65 5.57 -5.68
CA ALA A 91 7.12 5.58 -5.67
C ALA A 91 7.65 4.99 -6.98
N ARG A 92 8.66 5.61 -7.56
CA ARG A 92 9.33 5.11 -8.77
C ARG A 92 10.50 4.18 -8.45
N SER A 93 10.76 3.95 -7.16
CA SER A 93 11.80 3.05 -6.70
C SER A 93 11.33 2.29 -5.47
N ASN A 94 12.08 1.23 -5.11
CA ASN A 94 11.78 0.42 -3.93
C ASN A 94 12.25 1.08 -2.62
N ASN A 95 12.92 2.23 -2.68
CA ASN A 95 13.31 2.96 -1.48
C ASN A 95 12.13 3.81 -0.98
N LYS A 96 11.15 3.16 -0.39
CA LYS A 96 9.90 3.79 0.05
C LYS A 96 10.12 4.89 1.09
N LYS A 97 11.14 4.75 1.92
CA LYS A 97 11.48 5.74 2.94
C LYS A 97 11.70 7.14 2.35
N LYS A 98 12.22 7.22 1.12
CA LYS A 98 12.44 8.46 0.39
C LYS A 98 11.14 9.22 0.10
N TYR A 99 10.02 8.50 0.03
CA TYR A 99 8.70 9.05 -0.31
C TYR A 99 7.86 9.36 0.91
N MET A 100 8.39 9.15 2.11
CA MET A 100 7.70 9.47 3.35
C MET A 100 7.55 10.98 3.49
N VAL A 101 6.32 11.45 3.73
CA VAL A 101 6.01 12.89 3.85
C VAL A 101 5.80 13.33 5.29
N THR A 102 5.96 12.42 6.24
CA THR A 102 5.92 12.68 7.68
C THR A 102 7.31 12.44 8.25
N LYS A 103 7.56 12.92 9.47
CA LYS A 103 8.87 12.75 10.12
C LYS A 103 9.21 11.29 10.34
N ARG A 104 8.20 10.48 10.65
CA ARG A 104 8.29 9.04 10.89
C ARG A 104 6.96 8.39 10.57
N GLY A 105 6.93 7.09 10.45
CA GLY A 105 5.71 6.37 10.15
C GLY A 105 5.83 4.87 10.31
N VAL A 106 4.71 4.19 10.16
CA VAL A 106 4.61 2.73 10.15
C VAL A 106 4.36 2.28 8.72
N LEU A 107 5.22 1.42 8.18
CA LEU A 107 5.02 0.82 6.86
C LEU A 107 4.33 -0.53 7.01
N ILE A 108 3.30 -0.76 6.21
CA ILE A 108 2.64 -2.07 6.10
C ILE A 108 2.89 -2.57 4.68
N ASP A 109 3.73 -3.59 4.54
CA ASP A 109 4.25 -4.05 3.26
C ASP A 109 4.46 -5.56 3.29
N ASP A 110 4.26 -6.23 2.17
CA ASP A 110 4.52 -7.67 2.03
C ASP A 110 5.98 -7.98 1.69
N ASN A 111 6.79 -6.97 1.43
CA ASN A 111 8.19 -7.11 1.06
C ASN A 111 9.09 -6.89 2.27
N ALA A 112 9.80 -7.95 2.69
CA ALA A 112 10.67 -7.90 3.87
C ALA A 112 11.79 -6.88 3.74
N LYS A 113 12.36 -6.72 2.54
CA LYS A 113 13.45 -5.75 2.30
C LYS A 113 12.96 -4.31 2.46
N ASN A 114 11.75 -4.02 2.00
CA ASN A 114 11.15 -2.70 2.18
C ASN A 114 10.94 -2.40 3.66
N CYS A 115 10.44 -3.36 4.41
CA CYS A 115 10.22 -3.24 5.85
C CYS A 115 11.54 -2.99 6.59
N HIS A 116 12.57 -3.77 6.27
CA HIS A 116 13.88 -3.63 6.90
C HIS A 116 14.49 -2.24 6.62
N SER A 117 14.48 -1.82 5.36
CA SER A 117 15.01 -0.51 4.96
C SER A 117 14.25 0.64 5.65
N TRP A 118 12.94 0.52 5.75
CA TRP A 118 12.09 1.51 6.42
C TRP A 118 12.46 1.68 7.90
N GLU A 119 12.69 0.58 8.60
CA GLU A 119 12.99 0.58 10.03
C GLU A 119 14.39 1.09 10.36
N LEU A 120 15.27 1.23 9.37
CA LEU A 120 16.61 1.81 9.59
C LEU A 120 16.54 3.29 10.00
N GLN A 121 15.46 3.99 9.69
CA GLN A 121 15.28 5.35 10.15
C GLN A 121 14.71 5.35 11.57
N ALA A 122 15.33 6.12 12.46
CA ALA A 122 14.91 6.21 13.86
C ALA A 122 13.45 6.63 13.99
N GLY A 123 12.69 5.91 14.81
CA GLY A 123 11.29 6.17 15.05
C GLY A 123 10.33 5.51 14.06
N ASN A 124 10.84 4.90 12.99
CA ASN A 124 10.02 4.15 12.04
C ASN A 124 9.80 2.72 12.51
N ARG A 125 8.63 2.19 12.21
CA ARG A 125 8.28 0.79 12.44
C ARG A 125 7.68 0.22 11.16
N ALA A 126 7.74 -1.09 10.99
CA ALA A 126 7.13 -1.77 9.85
C ALA A 126 6.44 -3.06 10.29
N CYS A 127 5.37 -3.40 9.56
CA CYS A 127 4.69 -4.68 9.66
C CYS A 127 4.93 -5.43 8.34
N HIS A 128 5.69 -6.53 8.41
CA HIS A 128 5.87 -7.41 7.27
C HIS A 128 4.64 -8.30 7.13
N VAL A 129 3.82 -8.03 6.13
CA VAL A 129 2.56 -8.72 5.91
C VAL A 129 2.81 -10.09 5.28
N THR A 130 2.44 -11.15 5.98
CA THR A 130 2.50 -12.52 5.45
C THR A 130 1.10 -13.10 5.28
N ASN A 131 0.10 -12.46 5.85
CA ASN A 131 -1.28 -12.93 5.82
C ASN A 131 -2.25 -11.75 5.96
N THR A 132 -2.83 -11.56 7.15
CA THR A 132 -3.79 -10.47 7.40
C THR A 132 -3.15 -9.34 8.20
N ILE A 133 -3.64 -8.11 7.97
CA ILE A 133 -3.20 -6.92 8.71
C ILE A 133 -4.21 -6.52 9.78
N LYS A 134 -5.31 -7.27 9.92
CA LYS A 134 -6.39 -6.92 10.86
C LYS A 134 -5.88 -6.78 12.30
N GLU A 135 -5.10 -7.74 12.78
CA GLU A 135 -4.57 -7.72 14.14
C GLU A 135 -3.58 -6.57 14.35
N PHE A 136 -2.93 -6.12 13.31
CA PHE A 136 -1.97 -5.04 13.40
C PHE A 136 -2.63 -3.66 13.47
N LEU A 137 -3.74 -3.48 12.77
CA LEU A 137 -4.47 -2.20 12.71
C LEU A 137 -5.55 -2.07 13.78
N LEU A 138 -6.16 -3.17 14.13
CA LEU A 138 -7.33 -3.21 15.03
C LEU A 138 -7.04 -3.98 16.29
#